data_63f5d62ab27fdde1528e7522ae24fe29
#
_entry.id   63f5d62ab27fdde1528e7522ae24fe29
#
_cell.length_a   1.000
_cell.length_b   1.000
_cell.length_c   1.000
_cell.angle_alpha   90.00
_cell.angle_beta   90.00
_cell.angle_gamma   90.00
#
_symmetry.space_group_name_H-M   'P 1'
#
loop_
_entity.id
_entity.type
_entity.pdbx_description
1 polymer ?
#
loop_
_entity_poly.entity_id
_entity_poly.type
_entity_poly.pdbx_seq_one_letter_code
_entity_poly.pdbx_strand_id
1 'polypeptide(L)'
;PCSCKSTGMLSIFDILNEQEAQEVQSCMFHPLFQQVMELTDLCQRQFSREINKSQRNRTEPPEPLNQIFYCIRYITPRILSCLLQEKENDADYCTMAARMALCVEQTRQTVAALDIRRSQVDDEVTERFSSLLEEVNSFQESLATQSRKSNL
;
A
#
# COMPACT_ATOMS: atom_id res chain seq x y z
N PRO A 1 24.04 -21.75 -7.42
CA PRO A 1 23.75 -20.33 -7.57
C PRO A 1 22.30 -20.03 -7.85
N CYS A 2 21.59 -20.99 -8.40
CA CYS A 2 20.18 -20.81 -8.69
C CYS A 2 19.26 -21.21 -7.53
N SER A 3 19.83 -21.69 -6.46
CA SER A 3 19.07 -22.24 -5.34
C SER A 3 18.16 -21.20 -4.69
N CYS A 4 18.57 -19.96 -4.67
CA CYS A 4 17.75 -18.89 -4.09
C CYS A 4 16.48 -18.59 -4.88
N LYS A 5 16.40 -19.04 -6.13
CA LYS A 5 15.20 -18.88 -6.94
C LYS A 5 14.24 -20.05 -6.81
N SER A 6 14.65 -21.11 -6.14
CA SER A 6 13.88 -22.33 -6.03
C SER A 6 12.73 -22.23 -5.03
N THR A 7 12.60 -21.12 -4.33
CA THR A 7 11.55 -20.90 -3.34
C THR A 7 10.16 -20.75 -3.95
N GLY A 8 10.04 -20.72 -5.28
CA GLY A 8 8.79 -20.54 -5.98
C GLY A 8 8.27 -19.11 -5.98
N MET A 9 8.98 -18.20 -5.35
CA MET A 9 8.62 -16.79 -5.33
C MET A 9 9.42 -16.05 -6.41
N LEU A 10 8.79 -15.81 -7.54
CA LEU A 10 9.37 -14.94 -8.56
C LEU A 10 9.25 -13.50 -8.09
N SER A 11 10.37 -12.77 -8.14
CA SER A 11 10.33 -11.33 -7.98
C SER A 11 9.53 -10.72 -9.12
N ILE A 12 8.81 -9.63 -8.84
CA ILE A 12 8.12 -8.90 -9.90
C ILE A 12 9.10 -8.47 -11.00
N PHE A 13 10.36 -8.23 -10.66
CA PHE A 13 11.39 -7.83 -11.61
C PHE A 13 11.82 -8.97 -12.57
N ASP A 14 11.59 -10.22 -12.19
CA ASP A 14 11.94 -11.37 -13.02
C ASP A 14 10.97 -11.55 -14.20
N ILE A 15 9.75 -11.01 -14.09
CA ILE A 15 8.72 -11.13 -15.12
C ILE A 15 8.57 -9.86 -15.96
N LEU A 16 9.28 -8.79 -15.62
CA LEU A 16 9.24 -7.53 -16.33
C LEU A 16 10.43 -7.40 -17.27
N ASN A 17 10.27 -6.69 -18.40
CA ASN A 17 11.41 -6.32 -19.21
C ASN A 17 12.20 -5.20 -18.49
N GLU A 18 13.38 -4.88 -19.01
CA GLU A 18 14.29 -3.93 -18.36
C GLU A 18 13.66 -2.55 -18.16
N GLN A 19 12.94 -2.05 -19.16
CA GLN A 19 12.27 -0.75 -19.08
C GLN A 19 11.16 -0.75 -18.04
N GLU A 20 10.33 -1.79 -18.04
CA GLU A 20 9.25 -1.95 -17.07
C GLU A 20 9.80 -2.06 -15.64
N ALA A 21 10.89 -2.81 -15.47
CA ALA A 21 11.54 -2.94 -14.17
C ALA A 21 12.07 -1.59 -13.67
N GLN A 22 12.64 -0.76 -14.55
CA GLN A 22 13.10 0.58 -14.19
C GLN A 22 11.94 1.50 -13.80
N GLU A 23 10.82 1.42 -14.51
CA GLU A 23 9.63 2.21 -14.21
C GLU A 23 9.06 1.83 -12.84
N VAL A 24 8.91 0.53 -12.57
CA VAL A 24 8.46 0.03 -11.26
C VAL A 24 9.41 0.47 -10.16
N GLN A 25 10.72 0.32 -10.37
CA GLN A 25 11.73 0.73 -9.41
C GLN A 25 11.66 2.23 -9.11
N SER A 26 11.46 3.05 -10.13
CA SER A 26 11.27 4.50 -9.95
C SER A 26 10.06 4.81 -9.09
N CYS A 27 8.95 4.10 -9.30
CA CYS A 27 7.74 4.29 -8.48
C CYS A 27 7.95 3.86 -7.03
N MET A 28 8.78 2.85 -6.78
CA MET A 28 9.10 2.39 -5.44
C MET A 28 9.85 3.44 -4.61
N PHE A 29 10.49 4.40 -5.24
CA PHE A 29 11.12 5.54 -4.55
C PHE A 29 10.16 6.70 -4.31
N HIS A 30 8.93 6.63 -4.80
CA HIS A 30 7.94 7.66 -4.55
C HIS A 30 7.61 7.75 -3.06
N PRO A 31 7.51 8.96 -2.48
CA PRO A 31 7.29 9.11 -1.04
C PRO A 31 6.08 8.35 -0.50
N LEU A 32 4.99 8.31 -1.27
CA LEU A 32 3.78 7.59 -0.86
C LEU A 32 4.05 6.08 -0.76
N PHE A 33 4.73 5.51 -1.76
CA PHE A 33 5.06 4.08 -1.73
C PHE A 33 6.02 3.77 -0.59
N GLN A 34 6.99 4.66 -0.34
CA GLN A 34 7.93 4.52 0.77
C GLN A 34 7.21 4.50 2.13
N GLN A 35 6.20 5.34 2.31
CA GLN A 35 5.39 5.33 3.53
C GLN A 35 4.68 3.99 3.75
N VAL A 36 4.13 3.42 2.68
CA VAL A 36 3.48 2.10 2.77
C VAL A 36 4.49 1.03 3.17
N MET A 37 5.69 1.06 2.57
CA MET A 37 6.73 0.07 2.87
C MET A 37 7.24 0.20 4.31
N GLU A 38 7.46 1.42 4.77
CA GLU A 38 7.89 1.68 6.15
C GLU A 38 6.85 1.23 7.16
N LEU A 39 5.57 1.49 6.85
CA LEU A 39 4.47 1.06 7.71
C LEU A 39 4.35 -0.46 7.75
N THR A 40 4.50 -1.11 6.61
CA THR A 40 4.49 -2.58 6.52
C THR A 40 5.60 -3.17 7.39
N ASP A 41 6.80 -2.63 7.28
CA ASP A 41 7.95 -3.07 8.06
C ASP A 41 7.73 -2.87 9.55
N LEU A 42 7.21 -1.72 9.95
CA LEU A 42 6.89 -1.42 11.34
C LEU A 42 5.89 -2.44 11.90
N CYS A 43 4.83 -2.74 11.16
CA CYS A 43 3.82 -3.70 11.59
C CYS A 43 4.40 -5.10 11.71
N GLN A 44 5.24 -5.52 10.77
CA GLN A 44 5.89 -6.82 10.84
C GLN A 44 6.78 -6.95 12.07
N ARG A 45 7.50 -5.91 12.42
CA ARG A 45 8.35 -5.92 13.62
C ARG A 45 7.55 -5.95 14.91
N GLN A 46 6.50 -5.14 15.00
CA GLN A 46 5.72 -5.02 16.23
C GLN A 46 4.80 -6.21 16.48
N PHE A 47 4.33 -6.83 15.42
CA PHE A 47 3.37 -7.96 15.52
C PHE A 47 3.97 -9.30 15.12
N SER A 48 5.31 -9.43 15.21
CA SER A 48 6.01 -10.64 14.76
C SER A 48 5.51 -11.91 15.44
N ARG A 49 5.19 -11.85 16.72
CA ARG A 49 4.71 -13.02 17.48
C ARG A 49 3.35 -13.47 16.94
N GLU A 50 2.43 -12.55 16.76
CA GLU A 50 1.08 -12.82 16.27
C GLU A 50 1.11 -13.34 14.84
N ILE A 51 1.97 -12.76 14.00
CA ILE A 51 2.17 -13.19 12.61
C ILE A 51 2.69 -14.62 12.58
N ASN A 52 3.75 -14.91 13.35
CA ASN A 52 4.36 -16.24 13.38
C ASN A 52 3.39 -17.30 13.91
N LYS A 53 2.63 -16.96 14.93
CA LYS A 53 1.63 -17.86 15.51
C LYS A 53 0.54 -18.18 14.48
N SER A 54 0.04 -17.17 13.78
CA SER A 54 -0.99 -17.35 12.74
C SER A 54 -0.48 -18.20 11.59
N GLN A 55 0.76 -18.00 11.17
CA GLN A 55 1.37 -18.79 10.10
C GLN A 55 1.53 -20.25 10.50
N ARG A 56 1.99 -20.52 11.73
CA ARG A 56 2.15 -21.89 12.23
C ARG A 56 0.83 -22.61 12.33
N ASN A 57 -0.22 -21.93 12.78
CA ASN A 57 -1.54 -22.50 13.00
C ASN A 57 -2.42 -22.46 11.75
N ARG A 58 -1.95 -21.84 10.66
CA ARG A 58 -2.69 -21.64 9.42
C ARG A 58 -4.02 -20.94 9.66
N THR A 59 -4.03 -19.95 10.57
CA THR A 59 -5.18 -19.14 10.91
C THR A 59 -4.94 -17.71 10.49
N GLU A 60 -6.01 -16.92 10.38
CA GLU A 60 -5.87 -15.49 10.13
C GLU A 60 -5.33 -14.80 11.39
N PRO A 61 -4.55 -13.70 11.22
CA PRO A 61 -4.14 -12.90 12.36
C PRO A 61 -5.36 -12.35 13.12
N PRO A 62 -5.24 -12.17 14.44
CA PRO A 62 -6.33 -11.56 15.19
C PRO A 62 -6.52 -10.09 14.84
N GLU A 63 -7.68 -9.55 15.18
CA GLU A 63 -7.91 -8.12 15.09
C GLU A 63 -7.08 -7.38 16.17
N PRO A 64 -6.54 -6.19 15.92
CA PRO A 64 -6.70 -5.38 14.70
C PRO A 64 -5.70 -5.69 13.58
N LEU A 65 -4.81 -6.65 13.79
CA LEU A 65 -3.74 -6.97 12.84
C LEU A 65 -4.28 -7.42 11.49
N ASN A 66 -5.37 -8.18 11.50
CA ASN A 66 -6.01 -8.62 10.25
C ASN A 66 -6.49 -7.42 9.42
N GLN A 67 -7.10 -6.43 10.08
CA GLN A 67 -7.55 -5.21 9.42
C GLN A 67 -6.38 -4.42 8.83
N ILE A 68 -5.27 -4.34 9.56
CA ILE A 68 -4.05 -3.67 9.12
C ILE A 68 -3.52 -4.30 7.83
N PHE A 69 -3.35 -5.61 7.83
CA PHE A 69 -2.81 -6.31 6.66
C PHE A 69 -3.77 -6.31 5.48
N TYR A 70 -5.07 -6.37 5.74
CA TYR A 70 -6.05 -6.23 4.68
C TYR A 70 -5.91 -4.87 3.97
N CYS A 71 -5.79 -3.80 4.75
CA CYS A 71 -5.61 -2.46 4.21
C CYS A 71 -4.34 -2.38 3.34
N ILE A 72 -3.21 -2.82 3.87
CA ILE A 72 -1.94 -2.77 3.17
C ILE A 72 -2.01 -3.55 1.85
N ARG A 73 -2.55 -4.75 1.87
CA ARG A 73 -2.69 -5.58 0.67
C ARG A 73 -3.65 -4.97 -0.34
N TYR A 74 -4.64 -4.22 0.12
CA TYR A 74 -5.59 -3.55 -0.76
C TYR A 74 -4.97 -2.34 -1.45
N ILE A 75 -4.31 -1.46 -0.69
CA ILE A 75 -3.83 -0.19 -1.22
C ILE A 75 -2.53 -0.28 -2.00
N THR A 76 -1.63 -1.19 -1.63
CA THR A 76 -0.28 -1.26 -2.20
C THR A 76 -0.27 -1.44 -3.72
N PRO A 77 -0.93 -2.46 -4.29
CA PRO A 77 -0.92 -2.63 -5.74
C PRO A 77 -1.67 -1.52 -6.48
N ARG A 78 -2.68 -0.94 -5.86
CA ARG A 78 -3.45 0.15 -6.46
C ARG A 78 -2.64 1.45 -6.53
N ILE A 79 -1.91 1.75 -5.47
CA ILE A 79 -1.00 2.91 -5.46
C ILE A 79 0.07 2.73 -6.53
N LEU A 80 0.70 1.56 -6.60
CA LEU A 80 1.73 1.28 -7.59
C LEU A 80 1.18 1.42 -9.01
N SER A 81 0.00 0.88 -9.27
CA SER A 81 -0.66 0.98 -10.56
C SER A 81 -0.89 2.43 -10.98
N CYS A 82 -1.37 3.26 -10.05
CA CYS A 82 -1.60 4.68 -10.33
C CYS A 82 -0.30 5.44 -10.58
N LEU A 83 0.75 5.15 -9.82
CA LEU A 83 2.06 5.77 -10.02
C LEU A 83 2.64 5.42 -11.39
N LEU A 84 2.47 4.19 -11.83
CA LEU A 84 2.90 3.76 -13.16
C LEU A 84 2.10 4.47 -14.27
N GLN A 85 0.79 4.56 -14.09
CA GLN A 85 -0.08 5.19 -15.11
C GLN A 85 0.17 6.69 -15.23
N GLU A 86 0.55 7.37 -14.15
CA GLU A 86 0.89 8.81 -14.22
C GLU A 86 2.01 9.11 -15.20
N LYS A 87 2.87 8.13 -15.48
CA LYS A 87 4.00 8.30 -16.39
C LYS A 87 3.61 8.14 -17.86
N GLU A 88 2.38 7.71 -18.12
CA GLU A 88 1.89 7.54 -19.47
C GLU A 88 1.37 8.88 -20.03
N ASN A 89 1.54 9.07 -21.33
CA ASN A 89 1.14 10.32 -22.00
C ASN A 89 -0.37 10.51 -22.03
N ASP A 90 -1.12 9.42 -22.03
CA ASP A 90 -2.58 9.39 -22.12
C ASP A 90 -3.23 8.85 -20.84
N ALA A 91 -2.64 9.19 -19.70
CA ALA A 91 -3.12 8.72 -18.41
C ALA A 91 -4.60 9.06 -18.19
N ASP A 92 -5.38 8.07 -17.77
CA ASP A 92 -6.79 8.24 -17.43
C ASP A 92 -6.93 8.69 -15.98
N TYR A 93 -6.81 9.98 -15.75
CA TYR A 93 -6.86 10.56 -14.41
C TYR A 93 -8.19 10.35 -13.72
N CYS A 94 -9.29 10.27 -14.49
CA CYS A 94 -10.60 10.01 -13.92
C CYS A 94 -10.67 8.63 -13.25
N THR A 95 -10.24 7.61 -13.96
CA THR A 95 -10.19 6.23 -13.43
C THR A 95 -9.18 6.14 -12.28
N MET A 96 -8.03 6.78 -12.40
CA MET A 96 -7.01 6.78 -11.36
C MET A 96 -7.53 7.43 -10.08
N ALA A 97 -8.18 8.59 -10.19
CA ALA A 97 -8.75 9.29 -9.05
C ALA A 97 -9.83 8.45 -8.36
N ALA A 98 -10.68 7.77 -9.14
CA ALA A 98 -11.71 6.88 -8.59
C ALA A 98 -11.08 5.71 -7.83
N ARG A 99 -10.02 5.11 -8.38
CA ARG A 99 -9.30 4.02 -7.74
C ARG A 99 -8.66 4.47 -6.43
N MET A 100 -8.04 5.64 -6.43
CA MET A 100 -7.43 6.18 -5.21
C MET A 100 -8.46 6.61 -4.17
N ALA A 101 -9.65 7.01 -4.58
CA ALA A 101 -10.75 7.29 -3.64
C ALA A 101 -11.12 6.05 -2.84
N LEU A 102 -11.10 4.87 -3.45
CA LEU A 102 -11.32 3.61 -2.76
C LEU A 102 -10.18 3.30 -1.77
N CYS A 103 -8.95 3.65 -2.13
CA CYS A 103 -7.81 3.51 -1.21
C CYS A 103 -7.93 4.45 -0.01
N VAL A 104 -8.39 5.68 -0.23
CA VAL A 104 -8.66 6.64 0.85
C VAL A 104 -9.69 6.07 1.81
N GLU A 105 -10.79 5.54 1.28
CA GLU A 105 -11.86 4.97 2.10
C GLU A 105 -11.37 3.77 2.91
N GLN A 106 -10.62 2.88 2.28
CA GLN A 106 -10.07 1.71 2.97
C GLN A 106 -9.12 2.13 4.10
N THR A 107 -8.27 3.12 3.84
CA THR A 107 -7.33 3.63 4.84
C THR A 107 -8.09 4.33 5.98
N ARG A 108 -9.13 5.09 5.65
CA ARG A 108 -9.97 5.76 6.66
C ARG A 108 -10.64 4.75 7.58
N GLN A 109 -11.19 3.67 7.03
CA GLN A 109 -11.81 2.60 7.82
C GLN A 109 -10.80 1.96 8.77
N THR A 110 -9.57 1.77 8.31
CA THR A 110 -8.51 1.19 9.13
C THR A 110 -8.12 2.14 10.27
N VAL A 111 -7.96 3.43 9.99
CA VAL A 111 -7.66 4.42 11.03
C VAL A 111 -8.76 4.44 12.08
N ALA A 112 -10.03 4.42 11.67
CA ALA A 112 -11.16 4.39 12.60
C ALA A 112 -11.14 3.11 13.47
N ALA A 113 -10.84 1.97 12.87
CA ALA A 113 -10.75 0.71 13.61
C ALA A 113 -9.60 0.72 14.63
N LEU A 114 -8.47 1.31 14.27
CA LEU A 114 -7.33 1.45 15.18
C LEU A 114 -7.65 2.40 16.34
N ASP A 115 -8.38 3.47 16.09
CA ASP A 115 -8.80 4.41 17.14
C ASP A 115 -9.69 3.72 18.19
N ILE A 116 -10.57 2.84 17.76
CA ILE A 116 -11.43 2.08 18.68
C ILE A 116 -10.58 1.14 19.55
N ARG A 117 -9.48 0.62 19.01
CA ARG A 117 -8.62 -0.37 19.67
C ARG A 117 -7.28 0.22 20.14
N ARG A 118 -7.27 1.48 20.52
CA ARG A 118 -6.05 2.20 20.92
C ARG A 118 -5.20 1.49 21.97
N SER A 119 -5.84 0.83 22.93
CA SER A 119 -5.12 0.12 23.98
C SER A 119 -4.42 -1.14 23.51
N GLN A 120 -4.74 -1.64 22.30
CA GLN A 120 -4.20 -2.88 21.75
C GLN A 120 -3.14 -2.66 20.69
N VAL A 121 -2.96 -1.42 20.25
CA VAL A 121 -2.05 -1.09 19.15
C VAL A 121 -1.12 0.03 19.62
N ASP A 122 0.14 -0.09 19.25
CA ASP A 122 1.14 0.92 19.54
C ASP A 122 0.74 2.26 18.88
N ASP A 123 0.94 3.35 19.60
CA ASP A 123 0.62 4.70 19.12
C ASP A 123 1.36 5.03 17.82
N GLU A 124 2.58 4.53 17.65
CA GLU A 124 3.35 4.76 16.44
C GLU A 124 2.64 4.20 15.20
N VAL A 125 2.05 3.00 15.31
CA VAL A 125 1.29 2.39 14.21
C VAL A 125 0.08 3.24 13.86
N THR A 126 -0.66 3.68 14.87
CA THR A 126 -1.85 4.51 14.67
C THR A 126 -1.49 5.84 14.01
N GLU A 127 -0.43 6.49 14.48
CA GLU A 127 0.03 7.75 13.91
C GLU A 127 0.49 7.60 12.47
N ARG A 128 1.18 6.49 12.15
CA ARG A 128 1.64 6.21 10.79
C ARG A 128 0.47 5.98 9.83
N PHE A 129 -0.58 5.31 10.28
CA PHE A 129 -1.79 5.13 9.46
C PHE A 129 -2.51 6.44 9.23
N SER A 130 -2.56 7.32 10.24
CA SER A 130 -3.16 8.65 10.09
C SER A 130 -2.39 9.50 9.09
N SER A 131 -1.06 9.45 9.16
CA SER A 131 -0.19 10.14 8.20
C SER A 131 -0.35 9.59 6.79
N LEU A 132 -0.45 8.28 6.66
CA LEU A 132 -0.68 7.62 5.38
C LEU A 132 -2.03 8.04 4.78
N LEU A 133 -3.07 8.13 5.60
CA LEU A 133 -4.38 8.60 5.14
C LEU A 133 -4.29 10.00 4.54
N GLU A 134 -3.58 10.91 5.17
CA GLU A 134 -3.38 12.26 4.64
C GLU A 134 -2.66 12.23 3.29
N GLU A 135 -1.63 11.41 3.15
CA GLU A 135 -0.86 11.32 1.91
C GLU A 135 -1.66 10.67 0.78
N VAL A 136 -2.40 9.61 1.06
CA VAL A 136 -3.26 8.96 0.07
C VAL A 136 -4.35 9.92 -0.38
N ASN A 137 -4.93 10.67 0.56
CA ASN A 137 -5.96 11.67 0.24
C ASN A 137 -5.40 12.80 -0.62
N SER A 138 -4.21 13.30 -0.31
CA SER A 138 -3.55 14.34 -1.11
C SER A 138 -3.27 13.85 -2.52
N PHE A 139 -2.83 12.62 -2.67
CA PHE A 139 -2.58 12.02 -3.97
C PHE A 139 -3.88 11.89 -4.77
N GLN A 140 -4.95 11.43 -4.15
CA GLN A 140 -6.27 11.31 -4.77
C GLN A 140 -6.78 12.67 -5.24
N GLU A 141 -6.65 13.70 -4.42
CA GLU A 141 -7.07 15.06 -4.78
C GLU A 141 -6.27 15.61 -5.95
N SER A 142 -4.97 15.32 -6.01
CA SER A 142 -4.11 15.68 -7.13
C SER A 142 -4.59 15.06 -8.43
N LEU A 143 -4.91 13.77 -8.40
CA LEU A 143 -5.43 13.05 -9.57
C LEU A 143 -6.81 13.59 -10.00
N ALA A 144 -7.67 13.89 -9.05
CA ALA A 144 -8.98 14.47 -9.32
C ALA A 144 -8.85 15.85 -9.98
N THR A 145 -7.89 16.64 -9.52
CA THR A 145 -7.61 17.95 -10.11
C THR A 145 -7.12 17.81 -11.55
N GLN A 146 -6.23 16.86 -11.81
CA GLN A 146 -5.76 16.58 -13.17
C GLN A 146 -6.89 16.10 -14.08
N SER A 147 -7.79 15.28 -13.55
CA SER A 147 -8.96 14.83 -14.28
C SER A 147 -9.85 16.01 -14.72
N ARG A 148 -10.09 16.95 -13.83
CA ARG A 148 -10.90 18.15 -14.16
C ARG A 148 -10.23 19.02 -15.22
N LYS A 149 -8.89 19.15 -15.17
CA LYS A 149 -8.15 19.92 -16.17
C LYS A 149 -8.22 19.26 -17.55
N SER A 150 -8.19 17.93 -17.59
CA SER A 150 -8.23 17.18 -18.85
C SER A 150 -9.59 17.30 -19.54
N ASN A 151 -10.65 17.62 -18.79
CA ASN A 151 -12.00 17.74 -19.33
C ASN A 151 -12.34 19.18 -19.80
N LEU A 152 -11.41 20.10 -19.70
CA LEU A 152 -11.53 21.46 -20.25
C LEU A 152 -10.98 21.53 -21.70
#